data_c105f59db86624a4794e808feffd28cc
#
_entry.id   c105f59db86624a4794e808feffd28cc
#
_cell.length_a   1.000
_cell.length_b   1.000
_cell.length_c   1.000
_cell.angle_alpha   90.00
_cell.angle_beta   90.00
_cell.angle_gamma   90.00
#
_symmetry.space_group_name_H-M   'P 1'
#
loop_
_entity.id
_entity.type
_entity.pdbx_description
1 polymer ?
#
loop_
_entity_poly.entity_id
_entity_poly.type
_entity_poly.pdbx_seq_one_letter_code
_entity_poly.pdbx_strand_id
1 'polypeptide(L)'
;MQNIKEYVEAKKLALKEQLNGNNNLKAVIVQVGDVEASNRYVRNKIKDLEEVGIRIGLVKCPETISEDALLDRLRKLNIDQSVTGYLVQLPLPKHISEERVNSVIYPWKDIDGFNALSKTVPATPLGVYTYLKDMNYEFSGKNAVIIGRSNIVGRPMHKLLLDANMNVTVLHTKTSEEDKKFYLEHADLIVVAAGKAGVLNKSYKLKETAVVMDVGINFNEEGKLIGDCEKDLPVAFQSPVPGGCGLLTRLAVIENLVALANDNN
;
A
#
# COMPACT_ATOMS: atom_id res chain seq x y z
N MET A 1 19.22 3.45 -7.12
CA MET A 1 18.02 4.03 -6.45
C MET A 1 18.39 4.52 -5.06
N GLN A 2 17.78 5.61 -4.60
CA GLN A 2 17.96 6.12 -3.24
C GLN A 2 17.40 5.13 -2.21
N ASN A 3 17.95 5.14 -0.99
CA ASN A 3 17.40 4.36 0.12
C ASN A 3 15.96 4.78 0.44
N ILE A 4 15.04 3.80 0.49
CA ILE A 4 13.60 4.07 0.68
C ILE A 4 13.33 4.80 2.01
N LYS A 5 14.06 4.46 3.08
CA LYS A 5 13.87 5.12 4.38
C LYS A 5 14.24 6.61 4.30
N GLU A 6 15.38 6.93 3.71
CA GLU A 6 15.82 8.33 3.52
C GLU A 6 14.85 9.11 2.63
N TYR A 7 14.38 8.48 1.56
CA TYR A 7 13.36 9.06 0.68
C TYR A 7 12.07 9.40 1.43
N VAL A 8 11.54 8.46 2.22
CA VAL A 8 10.31 8.65 3.00
C VAL A 8 10.49 9.75 4.07
N GLU A 9 11.64 9.80 4.75
CA GLU A 9 11.94 10.84 5.73
C GLU A 9 11.98 12.23 5.07
N ALA A 10 12.63 12.37 3.91
CA ALA A 10 12.67 13.62 3.16
C ALA A 10 11.28 14.07 2.70
N LYS A 11 10.45 13.14 2.19
CA LYS A 11 9.07 13.45 1.77
C LYS A 11 8.19 13.87 2.95
N LYS A 12 8.30 13.20 4.09
CA LYS A 12 7.55 13.60 5.31
C LYS A 12 7.95 15.00 5.79
N LEU A 13 9.24 15.33 5.72
CA LEU A 13 9.70 16.67 6.07
C LEU A 13 9.08 17.72 5.14
N ALA A 14 9.11 17.52 3.84
CA ALA A 14 8.50 18.41 2.86
C ALA A 14 6.98 18.56 3.08
N LEU A 15 6.26 17.46 3.35
CA LEU A 15 4.83 17.49 3.68
C LEU A 15 4.56 18.27 4.98
N LYS A 16 5.39 18.10 6.00
CA LYS A 16 5.30 18.86 7.25
C LYS A 16 5.46 20.35 7.02
N GLU A 17 6.43 20.77 6.20
CA GLU A 17 6.64 22.17 5.83
C GLU A 17 5.45 22.72 5.04
N GLN A 18 4.93 21.95 4.07
CA GLN A 18 3.75 22.32 3.30
C GLN A 18 2.51 22.51 4.17
N LEU A 19 2.34 21.66 5.20
CA LEU A 19 1.21 21.69 6.13
C LEU A 19 1.41 22.70 7.27
N ASN A 20 2.57 23.31 7.39
CA ASN A 20 2.90 24.25 8.46
C ASN A 20 1.92 25.43 8.46
N GLY A 21 1.03 25.48 9.47
CA GLY A 21 -0.04 26.45 9.62
C GLY A 21 -1.44 25.96 9.20
N ASN A 22 -1.58 24.81 8.55
CA ASN A 22 -2.89 24.22 8.25
C ASN A 22 -3.18 23.02 9.16
N ASN A 23 -3.38 23.26 10.46
CA ASN A 23 -3.65 22.24 11.47
C ASN A 23 -5.08 21.66 11.43
N ASN A 24 -5.82 21.88 10.33
CA ASN A 24 -7.22 21.44 10.24
C ASN A 24 -7.40 20.02 9.72
N LEU A 25 -6.35 19.39 9.20
CA LEU A 25 -6.45 18.03 8.71
C LEU A 25 -6.60 17.03 9.85
N LYS A 26 -7.60 16.17 9.73
CA LYS A 26 -7.86 15.09 10.67
C LYS A 26 -8.08 13.78 9.93
N ALA A 27 -7.23 12.80 10.21
CA ALA A 27 -7.43 11.42 9.77
C ALA A 27 -8.10 10.60 10.89
N VAL A 28 -8.85 9.57 10.51
CA VAL A 28 -9.35 8.56 11.46
C VAL A 28 -8.95 7.18 10.99
N ILE A 29 -8.44 6.36 11.89
CA ILE A 29 -8.22 4.93 11.66
C ILE A 29 -9.29 4.17 12.42
N VAL A 30 -10.03 3.32 11.71
CA VAL A 30 -10.98 2.37 12.30
C VAL A 30 -10.31 1.00 12.38
N GLN A 31 -10.26 0.42 13.57
CA GLN A 31 -9.66 -0.89 13.82
C GLN A 31 -10.68 -1.82 14.43
N VAL A 32 -10.82 -3.04 13.89
CA VAL A 32 -11.70 -4.09 14.39
C VAL A 32 -10.85 -5.21 14.98
N GLY A 33 -11.11 -5.56 16.24
CA GLY A 33 -10.32 -6.55 16.98
C GLY A 33 -9.00 -5.98 17.53
N ASP A 34 -8.19 -6.87 18.08
CA ASP A 34 -6.94 -6.52 18.78
C ASP A 34 -5.80 -7.48 18.40
N VAL A 35 -5.57 -7.66 17.11
CA VAL A 35 -4.48 -8.50 16.59
C VAL A 35 -3.18 -7.71 16.60
N GLU A 36 -2.13 -8.24 17.25
CA GLU A 36 -0.85 -7.52 17.44
C GLU A 36 -0.20 -7.05 16.13
N ALA A 37 -0.29 -7.84 15.06
CA ALA A 37 0.18 -7.41 13.74
C ALA A 37 -0.54 -6.14 13.26
N SER A 38 -1.88 -6.09 13.36
CA SER A 38 -2.69 -4.91 13.07
C SER A 38 -2.34 -3.72 13.97
N ASN A 39 -2.18 -3.97 15.27
CA ASN A 39 -1.80 -2.94 16.25
C ASN A 39 -0.50 -2.25 15.89
N ARG A 40 0.50 -3.02 15.43
CA ARG A 40 1.79 -2.48 14.98
C ARG A 40 1.64 -1.57 13.77
N TYR A 41 0.82 -1.97 12.79
CA TYR A 41 0.55 -1.14 11.61
C TYR A 41 -0.18 0.15 11.97
N VAL A 42 -1.21 0.06 12.80
CA VAL A 42 -1.97 1.21 13.29
C VAL A 42 -1.07 2.18 14.05
N ARG A 43 -0.26 1.69 15.01
CA ARG A 43 0.71 2.53 15.75
C ARG A 43 1.67 3.27 14.80
N ASN A 44 2.18 2.59 13.80
CA ASN A 44 3.09 3.20 12.83
C ASN A 44 2.40 4.24 11.95
N LYS A 45 1.17 3.98 11.47
CA LYS A 45 0.37 4.96 10.71
C LYS A 45 0.08 6.20 11.56
N ILE A 46 -0.32 6.02 12.83
CA ILE A 46 -0.56 7.12 13.77
C ILE A 46 0.70 7.97 13.91
N LYS A 47 1.84 7.33 14.21
CA LYS A 47 3.12 8.03 14.37
C LYS A 47 3.48 8.85 13.15
N ASP A 48 3.37 8.28 11.94
CA ASP A 48 3.73 8.99 10.70
C ASP A 48 2.81 10.17 10.40
N LEU A 49 1.50 10.05 10.68
CA LEU A 49 0.54 11.14 10.52
C LEU A 49 0.79 12.28 11.53
N GLU A 50 1.06 11.95 12.79
CA GLU A 50 1.39 12.92 13.84
C GLU A 50 2.71 13.64 13.54
N GLU A 51 3.70 12.94 13.00
CA GLU A 51 5.02 13.49 12.67
C GLU A 51 4.94 14.61 11.62
N VAL A 52 4.00 14.53 10.69
CA VAL A 52 3.74 15.56 9.68
C VAL A 52 2.72 16.62 10.14
N GLY A 53 2.22 16.53 11.39
CA GLY A 53 1.32 17.51 12.00
C GLY A 53 -0.16 17.28 11.73
N ILE A 54 -0.57 16.09 11.26
CA ILE A 54 -1.96 15.72 11.03
C ILE A 54 -2.58 15.19 12.33
N ARG A 55 -3.76 15.70 12.70
CA ARG A 55 -4.51 15.17 13.84
C ARG A 55 -5.06 13.78 13.51
N ILE A 56 -4.97 12.86 14.47
CA ILE A 56 -5.39 11.48 14.27
C ILE A 56 -6.41 11.06 15.33
N GLY A 57 -7.46 10.38 14.89
CA GLY A 57 -8.42 9.68 15.73
C GLY A 57 -8.30 8.17 15.53
N LEU A 58 -8.39 7.40 16.60
CA LEU A 58 -8.46 5.94 16.57
C LEU A 58 -9.82 5.48 17.08
N VAL A 59 -10.57 4.79 16.23
CA VAL A 59 -11.84 4.14 16.57
C VAL A 59 -11.61 2.65 16.68
N LYS A 60 -11.51 2.15 17.93
CA LYS A 60 -11.42 0.71 18.19
C LYS A 60 -12.81 0.10 18.28
N CYS A 61 -13.03 -1.00 17.58
CA CYS A 61 -14.23 -1.83 17.63
C CYS A 61 -13.86 -3.23 18.13
N PRO A 62 -14.71 -3.87 18.94
CA PRO A 62 -14.46 -5.24 19.34
C PRO A 62 -14.52 -6.18 18.13
N GLU A 63 -13.79 -7.29 18.18
CA GLU A 63 -13.80 -8.30 17.11
C GLU A 63 -15.21 -8.84 16.82
N THR A 64 -16.07 -8.84 17.85
CA THR A 64 -17.47 -9.31 17.81
C THR A 64 -18.45 -8.28 17.25
N ILE A 65 -18.01 -7.09 16.85
CA ILE A 65 -18.91 -6.08 16.26
C ILE A 65 -19.62 -6.67 15.03
N SER A 66 -20.94 -6.46 14.93
CA SER A 66 -21.65 -6.86 13.70
C SER A 66 -21.26 -5.97 12.52
N GLU A 67 -21.35 -6.51 11.34
CA GLU A 67 -21.08 -5.75 10.10
C GLU A 67 -21.94 -4.49 10.03
N ASP A 68 -23.24 -4.58 10.28
CA ASP A 68 -24.14 -3.43 10.23
C ASP A 68 -23.78 -2.35 11.26
N ALA A 69 -23.39 -2.72 12.47
CA ALA A 69 -22.93 -1.77 13.48
C ALA A 69 -21.61 -1.09 13.08
N LEU A 70 -20.71 -1.79 12.39
CA LEU A 70 -19.50 -1.19 11.81
C LEU A 70 -19.88 -0.21 10.70
N LEU A 71 -20.71 -0.63 9.75
CA LEU A 71 -21.13 0.23 8.64
C LEU A 71 -21.83 1.51 9.14
N ASP A 72 -22.62 1.44 10.20
CA ASP A 72 -23.24 2.63 10.80
C ASP A 72 -22.20 3.59 11.41
N ARG A 73 -21.11 3.08 11.98
CA ARG A 73 -20.00 3.92 12.43
C ARG A 73 -19.32 4.63 11.28
N LEU A 74 -19.10 3.91 10.15
CA LEU A 74 -18.49 4.49 8.94
C LEU A 74 -19.40 5.56 8.32
N ARG A 75 -20.71 5.35 8.29
CA ARG A 75 -21.67 6.36 7.83
C ARG A 75 -21.60 7.66 8.66
N LYS A 76 -21.39 7.55 9.98
CA LYS A 76 -21.17 8.73 10.85
C LYS A 76 -19.87 9.45 10.51
N LEU A 77 -18.78 8.73 10.23
CA LEU A 77 -17.51 9.33 9.80
C LEU A 77 -17.64 10.02 8.43
N ASN A 78 -18.45 9.47 7.53
CA ASN A 78 -18.71 10.07 6.22
C ASN A 78 -19.28 11.49 6.31
N ILE A 79 -20.18 11.73 7.26
CA ILE A 79 -20.86 13.04 7.42
C ILE A 79 -20.18 13.96 8.45
N ASP A 80 -19.17 13.47 9.18
CA ASP A 80 -18.40 14.28 10.15
C ASP A 80 -17.50 15.28 9.40
N GLN A 81 -17.87 16.55 9.42
CA GLN A 81 -17.12 17.64 8.77
C GLN A 81 -15.73 17.85 9.40
N SER A 82 -15.51 17.43 10.64
CA SER A 82 -14.20 17.52 11.29
C SER A 82 -13.19 16.49 10.81
N VAL A 83 -13.63 15.44 10.09
CA VAL A 83 -12.81 14.36 9.56
C VAL A 83 -12.50 14.62 8.09
N THR A 84 -11.23 14.85 7.76
CA THR A 84 -10.77 15.03 6.38
C THR A 84 -10.84 13.72 5.59
N GLY A 85 -10.41 12.62 6.20
CA GLY A 85 -10.47 11.29 5.60
C GLY A 85 -10.23 10.20 6.63
N TYR A 86 -10.57 8.97 6.26
CA TYR A 86 -10.38 7.84 7.16
C TYR A 86 -10.12 6.54 6.40
N LEU A 87 -9.64 5.55 7.12
CA LEU A 87 -9.43 4.20 6.63
C LEU A 87 -9.93 3.17 7.64
N VAL A 88 -10.22 1.96 7.15
CA VAL A 88 -10.48 0.78 7.97
C VAL A 88 -9.29 -0.17 7.86
N GLN A 89 -8.62 -0.42 8.99
CA GLN A 89 -7.42 -1.25 9.00
C GLN A 89 -7.74 -2.72 8.72
N LEU A 90 -7.15 -3.26 7.67
CA LEU A 90 -7.23 -4.68 7.31
C LEU A 90 -6.17 -5.52 8.06
N PRO A 91 -6.42 -6.84 8.22
CA PRO A 91 -7.61 -7.59 7.81
C PRO A 91 -8.79 -7.40 8.76
N LEU A 92 -10.00 -7.63 8.25
CA LEU A 92 -11.24 -7.67 9.03
C LEU A 92 -11.56 -9.11 9.50
N PRO A 93 -12.35 -9.26 10.58
CA PRO A 93 -12.91 -10.56 10.95
C PRO A 93 -13.73 -11.18 9.82
N LYS A 94 -13.72 -12.50 9.70
CA LYS A 94 -14.34 -13.24 8.58
C LYS A 94 -15.84 -12.98 8.36
N HIS A 95 -16.56 -12.55 9.38
CA HIS A 95 -17.99 -12.25 9.30
C HIS A 95 -18.30 -10.85 8.77
N ILE A 96 -17.27 -10.05 8.48
CA ILE A 96 -17.39 -8.70 7.93
C ILE A 96 -16.85 -8.70 6.50
N SER A 97 -17.64 -8.24 5.55
CA SER A 97 -17.24 -8.12 4.15
C SER A 97 -16.39 -6.87 3.91
N GLU A 98 -15.12 -7.08 3.53
CA GLU A 98 -14.24 -5.98 3.14
C GLU A 98 -14.82 -5.16 1.97
N GLU A 99 -15.47 -5.82 1.01
CA GLU A 99 -16.10 -5.14 -0.13
C GLU A 99 -17.22 -4.20 0.32
N ARG A 100 -18.10 -4.66 1.21
CA ARG A 100 -19.17 -3.81 1.75
C ARG A 100 -18.61 -2.65 2.58
N VAL A 101 -17.61 -2.91 3.40
CA VAL A 101 -16.92 -1.86 4.18
C VAL A 101 -16.33 -0.81 3.26
N ASN A 102 -15.55 -1.21 2.26
CA ASN A 102 -14.93 -0.29 1.32
C ASN A 102 -15.96 0.51 0.50
N SER A 103 -17.08 -0.12 0.12
CA SER A 103 -18.15 0.56 -0.65
C SER A 103 -18.90 1.64 0.13
N VAL A 104 -18.93 1.56 1.45
CA VAL A 104 -19.60 2.55 2.32
C VAL A 104 -18.72 3.78 2.56
N ILE A 105 -17.41 3.66 2.51
CA ILE A 105 -16.50 4.81 2.69
C ILE A 105 -16.74 5.79 1.54
N TYR A 106 -17.00 7.07 1.84
CA TYR A 106 -17.19 8.06 0.79
C TYR A 106 -15.88 8.26 -0.01
N PRO A 107 -15.95 8.29 -1.36
CA PRO A 107 -14.78 8.43 -2.23
C PRO A 107 -13.86 9.60 -1.89
N TRP A 108 -14.42 10.71 -1.39
CA TRP A 108 -13.70 11.91 -0.98
C TRP A 108 -13.18 11.88 0.47
N LYS A 109 -13.34 10.76 1.17
CA LYS A 109 -12.80 10.50 2.51
C LYS A 109 -11.95 9.24 2.60
N ASP A 110 -11.80 8.52 1.49
CA ASP A 110 -11.08 7.26 1.42
C ASP A 110 -9.58 7.50 1.24
N ILE A 111 -8.83 7.45 2.34
CA ILE A 111 -7.37 7.66 2.29
C ILE A 111 -6.56 6.41 1.95
N ASP A 112 -7.14 5.21 2.04
CA ASP A 112 -6.50 3.98 1.55
C ASP A 112 -6.78 3.71 0.06
N GLY A 113 -7.80 4.37 -0.53
CA GLY A 113 -8.13 4.25 -1.95
C GLY A 113 -8.78 2.92 -2.33
N PHE A 114 -9.53 2.28 -1.43
CA PHE A 114 -10.12 0.96 -1.68
C PHE A 114 -11.56 1.01 -2.20
N ASN A 115 -12.25 2.14 -2.11
CA ASN A 115 -13.53 2.31 -2.77
C ASN A 115 -13.31 2.43 -4.28
N ALA A 116 -14.07 1.68 -5.05
CA ALA A 116 -13.96 1.65 -6.52
C ALA A 116 -14.21 3.02 -7.19
N LEU A 117 -14.90 3.93 -6.52
CA LEU A 117 -15.18 5.29 -6.97
C LEU A 117 -14.24 6.33 -6.34
N SER A 118 -13.27 5.90 -5.55
CA SER A 118 -12.33 6.81 -4.91
C SER A 118 -11.50 7.57 -5.94
N LYS A 119 -11.25 8.85 -5.65
CA LYS A 119 -10.30 9.66 -6.42
C LYS A 119 -8.85 9.34 -6.04
N THR A 120 -8.64 8.78 -4.86
CA THR A 120 -7.32 8.33 -4.39
C THR A 120 -6.99 6.99 -5.00
N VAL A 121 -5.68 6.74 -5.15
CA VAL A 121 -5.17 5.45 -5.59
C VAL A 121 -4.85 4.61 -4.35
N PRO A 122 -5.06 3.28 -4.37
CA PRO A 122 -4.66 2.41 -3.27
C PRO A 122 -3.22 2.70 -2.81
N ALA A 123 -3.05 2.92 -1.51
CA ALA A 123 -1.83 3.50 -0.94
C ALA A 123 -0.56 2.71 -1.26
N THR A 124 -0.61 1.37 -1.25
CA THR A 124 0.58 0.55 -1.55
C THR A 124 1.02 0.69 -3.02
N PRO A 125 0.17 0.52 -4.03
CA PRO A 125 0.51 0.79 -5.42
C PRO A 125 0.96 2.22 -5.66
N LEU A 126 0.28 3.20 -5.08
CA LEU A 126 0.64 4.61 -5.20
C LEU A 126 2.06 4.85 -4.68
N GLY A 127 2.36 4.40 -3.46
CA GLY A 127 3.68 4.60 -2.85
C GLY A 127 4.82 3.98 -3.67
N VAL A 128 4.62 2.76 -4.17
CA VAL A 128 5.61 2.11 -5.05
C VAL A 128 5.79 2.88 -6.36
N TYR A 129 4.69 3.26 -7.00
CA TYR A 129 4.73 4.01 -8.26
C TYR A 129 5.39 5.38 -8.10
N THR A 130 4.99 6.15 -7.07
CA THR A 130 5.54 7.49 -6.81
C THR A 130 7.03 7.42 -6.50
N TYR A 131 7.47 6.45 -5.67
CA TYR A 131 8.88 6.24 -5.40
C TYR A 131 9.68 5.97 -6.68
N LEU A 132 9.23 5.03 -7.53
CA LEU A 132 9.91 4.72 -8.79
C LEU A 132 9.96 5.94 -9.72
N LYS A 133 8.87 6.69 -9.82
CA LYS A 133 8.79 7.93 -10.60
C LYS A 133 9.78 8.99 -10.12
N ASP A 134 9.86 9.21 -8.81
CA ASP A 134 10.78 10.18 -8.21
C ASP A 134 12.25 9.74 -8.32
N MET A 135 12.49 8.44 -8.44
CA MET A 135 13.81 7.89 -8.77
C MET A 135 14.13 7.95 -10.28
N ASN A 136 13.31 8.63 -11.07
CA ASN A 136 13.43 8.73 -12.52
C ASN A 136 13.47 7.36 -13.22
N TYR A 137 12.70 6.38 -12.69
CA TYR A 137 12.56 5.10 -13.36
C TYR A 137 11.82 5.28 -14.67
N GLU A 138 12.42 4.82 -15.76
CA GLU A 138 11.82 4.90 -17.08
C GLU A 138 10.80 3.78 -17.26
N PHE A 139 9.51 4.12 -17.31
CA PHE A 139 8.42 3.15 -17.43
C PHE A 139 8.12 2.76 -18.87
N SER A 140 8.10 3.76 -19.78
CA SER A 140 7.58 3.61 -21.13
C SER A 140 8.28 2.49 -21.92
N GLY A 141 7.47 1.58 -22.48
CA GLY A 141 7.93 0.47 -23.31
C GLY A 141 8.59 -0.69 -22.57
N LYS A 142 8.79 -0.58 -21.23
CA LYS A 142 9.39 -1.65 -20.42
C LYS A 142 8.37 -2.71 -20.01
N ASN A 143 8.86 -3.89 -19.64
CA ASN A 143 8.07 -5.03 -19.22
C ASN A 143 7.96 -5.07 -17.69
N ALA A 144 6.74 -4.99 -17.19
CA ALA A 144 6.43 -5.20 -15.78
C ALA A 144 5.78 -6.57 -15.55
N VAL A 145 6.22 -7.25 -14.51
CA VAL A 145 5.59 -8.46 -14.01
C VAL A 145 5.07 -8.19 -12.59
N ILE A 146 3.78 -8.46 -12.37
CA ILE A 146 3.15 -8.37 -11.07
C ILE A 146 2.82 -9.78 -10.61
N ILE A 147 3.35 -10.22 -9.46
CA ILE A 147 2.99 -11.50 -8.85
C ILE A 147 1.94 -11.24 -7.77
N GLY A 148 0.68 -11.54 -8.09
CA GLY A 148 -0.48 -11.29 -7.24
C GLY A 148 -1.55 -10.46 -7.94
N ARG A 149 -2.82 -10.66 -7.56
CA ARG A 149 -3.97 -10.02 -8.22
C ARG A 149 -5.05 -9.55 -7.24
N SER A 150 -4.63 -9.15 -6.04
CA SER A 150 -5.55 -8.60 -5.04
C SER A 150 -6.15 -7.27 -5.49
N ASN A 151 -7.33 -6.95 -4.98
CA ASN A 151 -7.99 -5.68 -5.27
C ASN A 151 -7.25 -4.48 -4.67
N ILE A 152 -6.43 -4.71 -3.63
CA ILE A 152 -5.74 -3.65 -2.88
C ILE A 152 -4.31 -3.38 -3.39
N VAL A 153 -3.68 -4.32 -4.12
CA VAL A 153 -2.31 -4.16 -4.64
C VAL A 153 -2.20 -4.55 -6.11
N GLY A 154 -2.39 -5.81 -6.46
CA GLY A 154 -2.02 -6.32 -7.79
C GLY A 154 -2.83 -5.67 -8.92
N ARG A 155 -4.14 -5.58 -8.79
CA ARG A 155 -5.01 -4.95 -9.80
C ARG A 155 -4.76 -3.45 -9.95
N PRO A 156 -4.72 -2.64 -8.88
CA PRO A 156 -4.42 -1.21 -9.02
C PRO A 156 -2.98 -0.95 -9.49
N MET A 157 -2.01 -1.77 -9.12
CA MET A 157 -0.65 -1.68 -9.64
C MET A 157 -0.61 -1.92 -11.14
N HIS A 158 -1.33 -2.94 -11.64
CA HIS A 158 -1.46 -3.19 -13.08
C HIS A 158 -1.97 -1.95 -13.81
N LYS A 159 -3.02 -1.31 -13.29
CA LYS A 159 -3.56 -0.10 -13.90
C LYS A 159 -2.54 1.04 -13.95
N LEU A 160 -1.86 1.32 -12.83
CA LEU A 160 -0.86 2.40 -12.76
C LEU A 160 0.28 2.21 -13.75
N LEU A 161 0.81 0.98 -13.86
CA LEU A 161 1.93 0.68 -14.73
C LEU A 161 1.51 0.67 -16.20
N LEU A 162 0.29 0.23 -16.50
CA LEU A 162 -0.27 0.31 -17.85
C LEU A 162 -0.48 1.78 -18.27
N ASP A 163 -1.04 2.61 -17.39
CA ASP A 163 -1.21 4.06 -17.63
C ASP A 163 0.15 4.78 -17.80
N ALA A 164 1.23 4.22 -17.25
CA ALA A 164 2.61 4.67 -17.45
C ALA A 164 3.28 4.10 -18.72
N ASN A 165 2.51 3.51 -19.63
CA ASN A 165 2.94 2.91 -20.89
C ASN A 165 3.88 1.69 -20.74
N MET A 166 3.79 0.93 -19.66
CA MET A 166 4.49 -0.35 -19.54
C MET A 166 3.69 -1.49 -20.20
N ASN A 167 4.39 -2.53 -20.64
CA ASN A 167 3.79 -3.83 -20.95
C ASN A 167 3.62 -4.60 -19.62
N VAL A 168 2.39 -4.90 -19.20
CA VAL A 168 2.15 -5.44 -17.87
C VAL A 168 1.60 -6.86 -17.92
N THR A 169 2.29 -7.80 -17.29
CA THR A 169 1.86 -9.18 -17.10
C THR A 169 1.55 -9.43 -15.63
N VAL A 170 0.38 -10.06 -15.35
CA VAL A 170 -0.02 -10.43 -13.99
C VAL A 170 0.04 -11.94 -13.82
N LEU A 171 0.92 -12.40 -12.92
CA LEU A 171 1.08 -13.80 -12.55
C LEU A 171 0.30 -14.11 -11.26
N HIS A 172 -0.22 -15.31 -11.17
CA HIS A 172 -1.03 -15.75 -10.05
C HIS A 172 -0.95 -17.28 -9.81
N THR A 173 -1.66 -17.79 -8.82
CA THR A 173 -1.62 -19.19 -8.41
C THR A 173 -2.02 -20.21 -9.50
N LYS A 174 -2.55 -19.76 -10.64
CA LYS A 174 -2.91 -20.60 -11.78
C LYS A 174 -1.95 -20.46 -12.97
N THR A 175 -0.96 -19.59 -12.86
CA THR A 175 0.08 -19.45 -13.88
C THR A 175 1.03 -20.65 -13.82
N SER A 176 1.35 -21.24 -14.95
CA SER A 176 2.31 -22.36 -15.04
C SER A 176 3.71 -21.94 -14.61
N GLU A 177 4.54 -22.87 -14.20
CA GLU A 177 5.95 -22.58 -13.87
C GLU A 177 6.76 -22.19 -15.11
N GLU A 178 6.39 -22.72 -16.28
CA GLU A 178 7.00 -22.35 -17.55
C GLU A 178 6.73 -20.88 -17.90
N ASP A 179 5.46 -20.46 -17.83
CA ASP A 179 5.06 -19.07 -18.04
C ASP A 179 5.71 -18.13 -17.03
N LYS A 180 5.76 -18.50 -15.74
CA LYS A 180 6.44 -17.70 -14.72
C LYS A 180 7.90 -17.47 -15.08
N LYS A 181 8.64 -18.52 -15.44
CA LYS A 181 10.04 -18.42 -15.86
C LYS A 181 10.19 -17.49 -17.05
N PHE A 182 9.35 -17.68 -18.07
CA PHE A 182 9.39 -16.86 -19.28
C PHE A 182 9.19 -15.37 -18.99
N TYR A 183 8.11 -15.02 -18.29
CA TYR A 183 7.80 -13.61 -18.02
C TYR A 183 8.80 -12.97 -17.06
N LEU A 184 9.27 -13.67 -16.03
CA LEU A 184 10.24 -13.15 -15.08
C LEU A 184 11.61 -12.90 -15.71
N GLU A 185 12.07 -13.77 -16.59
CA GLU A 185 13.33 -13.59 -17.33
C GLU A 185 13.35 -12.31 -18.19
N HIS A 186 12.17 -11.86 -18.65
CA HIS A 186 12.03 -10.70 -19.54
C HIS A 186 11.58 -9.42 -18.82
N ALA A 187 11.36 -9.48 -17.51
CA ALA A 187 10.88 -8.37 -16.74
C ALA A 187 11.95 -7.30 -16.46
N ASP A 188 11.59 -6.03 -16.59
CA ASP A 188 12.40 -4.88 -16.18
C ASP A 188 11.99 -4.39 -14.78
N LEU A 189 10.69 -4.55 -14.45
CA LEU A 189 10.13 -4.29 -13.13
C LEU A 189 9.34 -5.51 -12.65
N ILE A 190 9.60 -5.96 -11.43
CA ILE A 190 8.85 -7.04 -10.80
C ILE A 190 8.25 -6.52 -9.50
N VAL A 191 6.92 -6.56 -9.39
CA VAL A 191 6.20 -6.22 -8.14
C VAL A 191 5.63 -7.49 -7.55
N VAL A 192 6.07 -7.84 -6.33
CA VAL A 192 5.69 -9.10 -5.69
C VAL A 192 4.72 -8.81 -4.54
N ALA A 193 3.48 -9.27 -4.68
CA ALA A 193 2.37 -9.05 -3.76
C ALA A 193 1.48 -10.31 -3.66
N ALA A 194 2.09 -11.46 -3.42
CA ALA A 194 1.43 -12.76 -3.35
C ALA A 194 1.03 -13.16 -1.93
N GLY A 195 1.61 -12.52 -0.90
CA GLY A 195 1.42 -12.89 0.50
C GLY A 195 1.98 -14.29 0.82
N LYS A 196 3.04 -14.69 0.12
CA LYS A 196 3.68 -15.99 0.29
C LYS A 196 5.19 -15.86 0.17
N ALA A 197 5.90 -16.17 1.24
CA ALA A 197 7.37 -16.13 1.26
C ALA A 197 7.97 -17.08 0.20
N GLY A 198 9.05 -16.62 -0.44
CA GLY A 198 9.83 -17.40 -1.40
C GLY A 198 9.17 -17.58 -2.78
N VAL A 199 8.09 -16.85 -3.07
CA VAL A 199 7.41 -16.94 -4.37
C VAL A 199 8.30 -16.44 -5.52
N LEU A 200 9.17 -15.48 -5.24
CA LEU A 200 10.27 -15.07 -6.12
C LEU A 200 11.60 -15.41 -5.43
N ASN A 201 12.39 -16.27 -6.07
CA ASN A 201 13.61 -16.81 -5.49
C ASN A 201 14.71 -16.94 -6.56
N LYS A 202 15.92 -17.32 -6.15
CA LYS A 202 17.11 -17.42 -7.00
C LYS A 202 17.08 -18.54 -8.05
N SER A 203 16.07 -19.40 -8.05
CA SER A 203 15.89 -20.40 -9.11
C SER A 203 15.36 -19.78 -10.42
N TYR A 204 14.79 -18.58 -10.35
CA TYR A 204 14.37 -17.84 -11.53
C TYR A 204 15.55 -17.04 -12.11
N LYS A 205 15.70 -17.10 -13.42
CA LYS A 205 16.62 -16.24 -14.15
C LYS A 205 15.98 -14.85 -14.28
N LEU A 206 16.63 -13.83 -13.73
CA LEU A 206 16.17 -12.45 -13.76
C LEU A 206 17.17 -11.59 -14.54
N LYS A 207 16.72 -10.46 -15.08
CA LYS A 207 17.65 -9.47 -15.62
C LYS A 207 18.45 -8.83 -14.49
N GLU A 208 19.76 -8.74 -14.64
CA GLU A 208 20.61 -8.01 -13.69
C GLU A 208 20.24 -6.53 -13.56
N THR A 209 19.59 -5.97 -14.59
CA THR A 209 19.08 -4.59 -14.60
C THR A 209 17.68 -4.46 -14.01
N ALA A 210 17.03 -5.56 -13.66
CA ALA A 210 15.67 -5.53 -13.13
C ALA A 210 15.57 -4.82 -11.78
N VAL A 211 14.40 -4.24 -11.54
CA VAL A 211 13.99 -3.67 -10.26
C VAL A 211 12.92 -4.55 -9.63
N VAL A 212 13.11 -4.93 -8.38
CA VAL A 212 12.18 -5.77 -7.63
C VAL A 212 11.60 -4.97 -6.46
N MET A 213 10.27 -4.82 -6.45
CA MET A 213 9.52 -4.20 -5.36
C MET A 213 8.75 -5.29 -4.60
N ASP A 214 9.26 -5.65 -3.43
CA ASP A 214 8.66 -6.67 -2.56
C ASP A 214 7.64 -6.03 -1.63
N VAL A 215 6.36 -6.29 -1.87
CA VAL A 215 5.23 -5.81 -1.06
C VAL A 215 4.83 -6.85 -0.01
N GLY A 216 5.39 -8.04 -0.07
CA GLY A 216 5.04 -9.15 0.78
C GLY A 216 5.23 -8.88 2.27
N ILE A 217 4.32 -9.41 3.06
CA ILE A 217 4.35 -9.35 4.51
C ILE A 217 4.15 -10.77 5.04
N ASN A 218 5.23 -11.39 5.46
CA ASN A 218 5.22 -12.71 6.06
C ASN A 218 6.03 -12.68 7.36
N PHE A 219 5.95 -13.74 8.15
CA PHE A 219 6.77 -13.94 9.33
C PHE A 219 7.47 -15.29 9.21
N ASN A 220 8.76 -15.30 9.51
CA ASN A 220 9.51 -16.55 9.59
C ASN A 220 9.23 -17.28 10.91
N GLU A 221 9.84 -18.44 11.10
CA GLU A 221 9.69 -19.28 12.30
C GLU A 221 10.11 -18.56 13.60
N GLU A 222 11.01 -17.57 13.49
CA GLU A 222 11.46 -16.73 14.62
C GLU A 222 10.54 -15.51 14.85
N GLY A 223 9.43 -15.38 14.10
CA GLY A 223 8.52 -14.23 14.17
C GLY A 223 9.09 -12.94 13.56
N LYS A 224 10.18 -13.02 12.79
CA LYS A 224 10.74 -11.86 12.08
C LYS A 224 9.98 -11.61 10.79
N LEU A 225 9.76 -10.33 10.50
CA LEU A 225 9.13 -9.88 9.25
C LEU A 225 10.04 -10.20 8.06
N ILE A 226 9.48 -10.87 7.06
CA ILE A 226 10.10 -11.18 5.77
C ILE A 226 9.15 -10.83 4.63
N GLY A 227 9.69 -10.69 3.42
CA GLY A 227 8.91 -10.44 2.21
C GLY A 227 8.44 -11.71 1.51
N ASP A 228 7.93 -11.51 0.32
CA ASP A 228 7.57 -12.57 -0.63
C ASP A 228 8.79 -13.06 -1.43
N CYS A 229 9.85 -12.24 -1.50
CA CYS A 229 11.06 -12.54 -2.24
C CYS A 229 12.13 -13.18 -1.35
N GLU A 230 12.93 -14.06 -1.96
CA GLU A 230 14.22 -14.44 -1.38
C GLU A 230 15.15 -13.20 -1.34
N LYS A 231 16.00 -13.12 -0.31
CA LYS A 231 16.94 -12.01 -0.18
C LYS A 231 18.07 -12.10 -1.20
N ASP A 232 18.63 -10.95 -1.52
CA ASP A 232 19.82 -10.81 -2.37
C ASP A 232 19.65 -11.48 -3.74
N LEU A 233 18.54 -11.19 -4.41
CA LEU A 233 18.31 -11.57 -5.80
C LEU A 233 19.35 -10.87 -6.70
N PRO A 234 19.79 -11.49 -7.80
CA PRO A 234 20.78 -10.91 -8.71
C PRO A 234 20.15 -9.86 -9.63
N VAL A 235 19.77 -8.72 -9.07
CA VAL A 235 19.04 -7.63 -9.75
C VAL A 235 19.65 -6.26 -9.38
N ALA A 236 19.37 -5.23 -10.18
CA ALA A 236 19.88 -3.89 -9.92
C ALA A 236 19.39 -3.27 -8.61
N PHE A 237 18.15 -3.60 -8.23
CA PHE A 237 17.55 -3.12 -6.99
C PHE A 237 16.49 -4.11 -6.51
N GLN A 238 16.51 -4.39 -5.22
CA GLN A 238 15.47 -5.11 -4.51
C GLN A 238 15.08 -4.30 -3.27
N SER A 239 13.78 -3.97 -3.14
CA SER A 239 13.31 -3.26 -1.96
C SER A 239 13.48 -4.12 -0.70
N PRO A 240 14.00 -3.56 0.40
CA PRO A 240 14.20 -4.32 1.64
C PRO A 240 12.86 -4.65 2.33
N VAL A 241 12.83 -5.78 3.04
CA VAL A 241 11.74 -6.12 3.97
C VAL A 241 12.39 -6.57 5.28
N PRO A 242 12.17 -5.84 6.41
CA PRO A 242 11.44 -4.57 6.55
C PRO A 242 12.19 -3.34 5.97
N GLY A 243 11.48 -2.21 5.89
CA GLY A 243 12.09 -0.92 5.50
C GLY A 243 11.92 -0.52 4.03
N GLY A 244 11.13 -1.27 3.26
CA GLY A 244 10.80 -0.99 1.87
C GLY A 244 9.35 -0.53 1.66
N CYS A 245 8.58 -1.30 0.88
CA CYS A 245 7.24 -0.92 0.42
C CYS A 245 6.27 -0.55 1.55
N GLY A 246 6.39 -1.12 2.74
CA GLY A 246 5.57 -0.74 3.89
C GLY A 246 5.76 0.71 4.35
N LEU A 247 6.96 1.29 4.17
CA LEU A 247 7.21 2.71 4.43
C LEU A 247 6.54 3.57 3.35
N LEU A 248 6.65 3.17 2.08
CA LEU A 248 6.02 3.85 0.94
C LEU A 248 4.49 3.85 1.07
N THR A 249 3.90 2.74 1.49
CA THR A 249 2.46 2.64 1.76
C THR A 249 2.00 3.67 2.80
N ARG A 250 2.72 3.81 3.90
CA ARG A 250 2.36 4.76 4.97
C ARG A 250 2.51 6.21 4.54
N LEU A 251 3.54 6.51 3.74
CA LEU A 251 3.70 7.82 3.11
C LEU A 251 2.53 8.12 2.17
N ALA A 252 2.15 7.18 1.31
CA ALA A 252 1.05 7.35 0.37
C ALA A 252 -0.31 7.59 1.05
N VAL A 253 -0.56 7.02 2.24
CA VAL A 253 -1.75 7.34 3.05
C VAL A 253 -1.78 8.84 3.43
N ILE A 254 -0.63 9.41 3.78
CA ILE A 254 -0.51 10.84 4.09
C ILE A 254 -0.75 11.68 2.82
N GLU A 255 -0.13 11.30 1.72
CA GLU A 255 -0.28 11.99 0.42
C GLU A 255 -1.73 11.95 -0.06
N ASN A 256 -2.42 10.81 0.05
CA ASN A 256 -3.84 10.69 -0.26
C ASN A 256 -4.70 11.63 0.62
N LEU A 257 -4.45 11.69 1.91
CA LEU A 257 -5.19 12.59 2.81
C LEU A 257 -5.00 14.07 2.42
N VAL A 258 -3.76 14.47 2.11
CA VAL A 258 -3.45 15.83 1.67
C VAL A 258 -4.10 16.15 0.32
N ALA A 259 -4.09 15.21 -0.63
CA ALA A 259 -4.77 15.36 -1.91
C ALA A 259 -6.29 15.55 -1.75
N LEU A 260 -6.94 14.72 -0.92
CA LEU A 260 -8.37 14.86 -0.62
C LEU A 260 -8.72 16.21 0.03
N ALA A 261 -7.84 16.73 0.88
CA ALA A 261 -8.04 18.03 1.50
C ALA A 261 -7.99 19.17 0.48
N ASN A 262 -7.10 19.08 -0.50
CA ASN A 262 -6.95 20.10 -1.55
C ASN A 262 -8.11 20.06 -2.57
N ASP A 263 -8.66 18.88 -2.85
CA ASP A 263 -9.79 18.70 -3.78
C ASP A 263 -11.14 19.19 -3.19
N ASN A 264 -11.24 19.26 -1.86
CA ASN A 264 -12.46 19.65 -1.15
C ASN A 264 -12.49 21.14 -0.76
N ASN A 265 -11.44 21.90 -1.05
CA ASN A 265 -11.35 23.37 -0.90
C ASN A 265 -11.58 24.04 -2.25
#